data_894937f45fd783415e0d800e156ae14f
#
_entry.id   894937f45fd783415e0d800e156ae14f
#
_cell.length_a   1.000
_cell.length_b   1.000
_cell.length_c   1.000
_cell.angle_alpha   90.00
_cell.angle_beta   90.00
_cell.angle_gamma   90.00
#
_symmetry.space_group_name_H-M   'P 1'
#
loop_
_entity.id
_entity.type
_entity.pdbx_description
1 polymer ?
#
loop_
_entity_poly.entity_id
_entity_poly.type
_entity_poly.pdbx_seq_one_letter_code
_entity_poly.pdbx_strand_id
1 'polypeptide(L)'
;MGAPEGNQFWKLRSKHGRDKIFESPEILWEACTEYFEATDARKWWKTEFHGKDVEECKVPTDTPYTLTGLWVFLDIVKSTWYQYKEHKDFSTIVTRVEQIIYTQKFERAAVGAYNSNIIARDLGLKDQQDITTGDKPITPEIIINHMNTGVDLKNDEADVDGEQGA
;
A
#
# COMPACT_ATOMS: atom_id res chain seq x y z
N MET A 1 -15.89 24.74 -16.09
CA MET A 1 -14.95 24.38 -17.17
C MET A 1 -14.29 23.07 -16.76
N GLY A 2 -14.58 21.98 -17.49
CA GLY A 2 -13.97 20.69 -17.21
C GLY A 2 -12.46 20.72 -17.45
N ALA A 3 -11.71 19.93 -16.69
CA ALA A 3 -10.28 19.78 -16.90
C ALA A 3 -10.02 19.24 -18.32
N PRO A 4 -9.07 19.79 -19.06
CA PRO A 4 -8.76 19.31 -20.40
C PRO A 4 -8.26 17.87 -20.37
N GLU A 5 -8.59 17.14 -21.44
CA GLU A 5 -8.14 15.76 -21.66
C GLU A 5 -6.62 15.66 -21.50
N GLY A 6 -6.14 14.78 -20.61
CA GLY A 6 -4.71 14.67 -20.31
C GLY A 6 -4.21 15.68 -19.27
N ASN A 7 -5.05 16.07 -18.30
CA ASN A 7 -4.71 17.00 -17.25
C ASN A 7 -3.32 16.74 -16.63
N GLN A 8 -2.40 17.69 -16.87
CA GLN A 8 -1.05 17.67 -16.34
C GLN A 8 -0.85 18.84 -15.35
N PHE A 9 -1.84 19.11 -14.49
CA PHE A 9 -1.78 20.21 -13.51
C PHE A 9 -0.52 20.15 -12.64
N TRP A 10 0.03 18.97 -12.41
CA TRP A 10 1.30 18.79 -11.71
C TRP A 10 2.51 19.45 -12.41
N LYS A 11 2.43 19.71 -13.74
CA LYS A 11 3.48 20.38 -14.52
C LYS A 11 3.40 21.90 -14.48
N LEU A 12 2.25 22.45 -14.09
CA LEU A 12 1.97 23.90 -14.23
C LEU A 12 2.19 24.70 -12.94
N ARG A 13 2.60 24.04 -11.86
CA ARG A 13 2.75 24.72 -10.58
C ARG A 13 4.07 25.46 -10.45
N SER A 14 4.02 26.78 -10.55
CA SER A 14 5.12 27.71 -10.24
C SER A 14 4.98 28.42 -8.88
N LYS A 15 3.96 28.07 -8.05
CA LYS A 15 3.74 28.74 -6.75
C LYS A 15 4.31 27.94 -5.59
N HIS A 16 5.41 28.45 -5.05
CA HIS A 16 5.88 28.13 -3.70
C HIS A 16 5.27 29.17 -2.74
N GLY A 17 4.32 28.76 -1.91
CA GLY A 17 3.72 29.63 -0.91
C GLY A 17 2.78 28.88 0.03
N ARG A 18 2.73 29.32 1.28
CA ARG A 18 1.99 28.77 2.41
C ARG A 18 0.45 28.85 2.34
N ASP A 19 -0.13 29.21 1.21
CA ASP A 19 -1.57 29.31 1.07
C ASP A 19 -2.20 27.92 1.01
N LYS A 20 -3.36 27.76 1.66
CA LYS A 20 -4.17 26.56 1.52
C LYS A 20 -4.47 26.35 0.04
N ILE A 21 -4.19 25.15 -0.45
CA ILE A 21 -4.39 24.82 -1.88
C ILE A 21 -5.87 24.87 -2.21
N PHE A 22 -6.72 24.48 -1.25
CA PHE A 22 -8.17 24.52 -1.33
C PHE A 22 -8.69 25.46 -0.25
N GLU A 23 -9.39 26.51 -0.64
CA GLU A 23 -9.93 27.53 0.26
C GLU A 23 -11.17 27.01 1.03
N SER A 24 -11.94 26.11 0.40
CA SER A 24 -13.15 25.55 0.99
C SER A 24 -13.27 24.05 0.76
N PRO A 25 -14.04 23.31 1.60
CA PRO A 25 -14.34 21.91 1.42
C PRO A 25 -15.02 21.60 0.09
N GLU A 26 -15.87 22.51 -0.41
CA GLU A 26 -16.60 22.36 -1.67
C GLU A 26 -15.64 22.31 -2.84
N ILE A 27 -14.63 23.22 -2.86
CA ILE A 27 -13.59 23.25 -3.91
C ILE A 27 -12.77 21.96 -3.88
N LEU A 28 -12.43 21.45 -2.68
CA LEU A 28 -11.75 20.16 -2.57
C LEU A 28 -12.62 19.02 -3.11
N TRP A 29 -13.93 19.03 -2.80
CA TRP A 29 -14.86 18.03 -3.29
C TRP A 29 -14.98 18.05 -4.80
N GLU A 30 -15.13 19.22 -5.43
CA GLU A 30 -15.16 19.38 -6.88
C GLU A 30 -13.90 18.82 -7.52
N ALA A 31 -12.73 19.18 -7.01
CA ALA A 31 -11.46 18.68 -7.52
C ALA A 31 -11.31 17.15 -7.38
N CYS A 32 -11.81 16.55 -6.28
CA CYS A 32 -11.86 15.09 -6.14
C CYS A 32 -12.84 14.44 -7.13
N THR A 33 -13.97 15.08 -7.40
CA THR A 33 -14.96 14.59 -8.38
C THR A 33 -14.37 14.60 -9.79
N GLU A 34 -13.65 15.66 -10.17
CA GLU A 34 -12.93 15.71 -11.44
C GLU A 34 -11.91 14.56 -11.58
N TYR A 35 -11.21 14.20 -10.50
CA TYR A 35 -10.33 13.04 -10.50
C TYR A 35 -11.07 11.74 -10.77
N PHE A 36 -12.25 11.54 -10.16
CA PHE A 36 -13.05 10.34 -10.39
C PHE A 36 -13.53 10.26 -11.83
N GLU A 37 -14.07 11.36 -12.37
CA GLU A 37 -14.52 11.44 -13.77
C GLU A 37 -13.36 11.18 -14.75
N ALA A 38 -12.21 11.80 -14.52
CA ALA A 38 -11.02 11.60 -15.35
C ALA A 38 -10.50 10.15 -15.29
N THR A 39 -10.65 9.50 -14.13
CA THR A 39 -10.23 8.11 -13.95
C THR A 39 -11.23 7.16 -14.61
N ASP A 40 -12.54 7.42 -14.51
CA ASP A 40 -13.59 6.63 -15.16
C ASP A 40 -13.53 6.72 -16.67
N ALA A 41 -13.15 7.87 -17.21
CA ALA A 41 -12.94 8.04 -18.65
C ALA A 41 -11.75 7.24 -19.19
N ARG A 42 -10.78 6.91 -18.32
CA ARG A 42 -9.56 6.18 -18.69
C ARG A 42 -9.78 4.68 -18.63
N LYS A 43 -9.87 4.03 -19.80
CA LYS A 43 -10.04 2.58 -19.91
C LYS A 43 -8.73 1.91 -20.31
N TRP A 44 -8.48 0.74 -19.73
CA TRP A 44 -7.43 -0.18 -20.14
C TRP A 44 -8.04 -1.27 -20.99
N TRP A 45 -7.31 -1.76 -21.97
CA TRP A 45 -7.75 -2.84 -22.83
C TRP A 45 -7.00 -4.10 -22.47
N LYS A 46 -7.73 -5.12 -22.01
CA LYS A 46 -7.19 -6.45 -21.76
C LYS A 46 -7.48 -7.33 -22.97
N THR A 47 -6.44 -7.98 -23.47
CA THR A 47 -6.61 -8.99 -24.51
C THR A 47 -7.02 -10.30 -23.87
N GLU A 48 -8.13 -10.86 -24.30
CA GLU A 48 -8.65 -12.17 -23.91
C GLU A 48 -8.86 -13.02 -25.17
N PHE A 49 -8.72 -14.33 -25.02
CA PHE A 49 -8.89 -15.27 -26.13
C PHE A 49 -10.12 -16.14 -25.85
N HIS A 50 -11.07 -16.14 -26.75
CA HIS A 50 -12.33 -16.83 -26.60
C HIS A 50 -12.60 -17.80 -27.75
N GLY A 51 -13.37 -18.89 -27.48
CA GLY A 51 -13.80 -19.85 -28.45
C GLY A 51 -12.78 -20.92 -28.82
N LYS A 52 -13.19 -21.87 -29.67
CA LYS A 52 -12.35 -22.97 -30.15
C LYS A 52 -11.23 -22.49 -31.08
N ASP A 53 -11.48 -21.39 -31.79
CA ASP A 53 -10.57 -20.82 -32.78
C ASP A 53 -9.61 -19.78 -32.17
N VAL A 54 -9.64 -19.60 -30.82
CA VAL A 54 -8.74 -18.69 -30.05
C VAL A 54 -8.82 -17.26 -30.60
N GLU A 55 -10.00 -16.74 -30.80
CA GLU A 55 -10.20 -15.38 -31.29
C GLU A 55 -9.76 -14.34 -30.24
N GLU A 56 -8.97 -13.37 -30.68
CA GLU A 56 -8.53 -12.25 -29.86
C GLU A 56 -9.68 -11.29 -29.62
N CYS A 57 -10.06 -11.08 -28.35
CA CYS A 57 -11.04 -10.11 -27.92
C CYS A 57 -10.43 -9.06 -27.01
N LYS A 58 -10.68 -7.78 -27.29
CA LYS A 58 -10.27 -6.67 -26.44
C LYS A 58 -11.40 -6.28 -25.49
N VAL A 59 -11.19 -6.52 -24.21
CA VAL A 59 -12.17 -6.20 -23.15
C VAL A 59 -11.74 -4.91 -22.46
N PRO A 60 -12.61 -3.88 -22.40
CA PRO A 60 -12.31 -2.67 -21.66
C PRO A 60 -12.34 -2.95 -20.15
N THR A 61 -11.31 -2.51 -19.46
CA THR A 61 -11.19 -2.64 -18.01
C THR A 61 -11.10 -1.28 -17.35
N ASP A 62 -11.87 -1.06 -16.31
CA ASP A 62 -11.87 0.20 -15.55
C ASP A 62 -10.53 0.41 -14.84
N THR A 63 -10.19 1.69 -14.64
CA THR A 63 -9.01 2.08 -13.85
C THR A 63 -9.42 2.18 -12.37
N PRO A 64 -8.66 1.57 -11.43
CA PRO A 64 -8.97 1.71 -10.01
C PRO A 64 -8.66 3.11 -9.51
N TYR A 65 -9.52 3.63 -8.64
CA TYR A 65 -9.22 4.84 -7.87
C TYR A 65 -8.12 4.55 -6.86
N THR A 66 -7.17 5.47 -6.73
CA THR A 66 -6.11 5.35 -5.73
C THR A 66 -5.88 6.68 -5.02
N LEU A 67 -5.60 6.64 -3.72
CA LEU A 67 -5.23 7.87 -2.98
C LEU A 67 -3.98 8.51 -3.56
N THR A 68 -3.01 7.71 -3.95
CA THR A 68 -1.78 8.20 -4.56
C THR A 68 -2.05 8.90 -5.91
N GLY A 69 -2.93 8.30 -6.73
CA GLY A 69 -3.37 8.91 -8.00
C GLY A 69 -4.13 10.21 -7.78
N LEU A 70 -4.99 10.27 -6.76
CA LEU A 70 -5.68 11.48 -6.37
C LEU A 70 -4.70 12.58 -5.94
N TRP A 71 -3.72 12.27 -5.09
CA TRP A 71 -2.73 13.27 -4.66
C TRP A 71 -1.92 13.83 -5.82
N VAL A 72 -1.52 12.97 -6.75
CA VAL A 72 -0.83 13.40 -7.99
C VAL A 72 -1.73 14.29 -8.85
N PHE A 73 -3.01 13.94 -8.96
CA PHE A 73 -3.98 14.72 -9.73
C PHE A 73 -4.21 16.11 -9.12
N LEU A 74 -4.35 16.18 -7.79
CA LEU A 74 -4.54 17.42 -7.03
C LEU A 74 -3.25 18.22 -6.85
N ASP A 75 -2.10 17.66 -7.24
CA ASP A 75 -0.77 18.23 -7.03
C ASP A 75 -0.50 18.55 -5.55
N ILE A 76 -0.83 17.60 -4.67
CA ILE A 76 -0.57 17.65 -3.24
C ILE A 76 0.28 16.47 -2.79
N VAL A 77 0.93 16.63 -1.63
CA VAL A 77 1.65 15.54 -0.98
C VAL A 77 0.78 14.87 0.08
N LYS A 78 1.13 13.64 0.43
CA LYS A 78 0.44 12.85 1.44
C LYS A 78 0.20 13.61 2.75
N SER A 79 1.20 14.35 3.25
CA SER A 79 1.08 15.13 4.48
C SER A 79 0.00 16.22 4.40
N THR A 80 -0.14 16.89 3.26
CA THR A 80 -1.18 17.90 3.02
C THR A 80 -2.58 17.27 3.10
N TRP A 81 -2.76 16.06 2.53
CA TRP A 81 -4.03 15.34 2.61
C TRP A 81 -4.42 15.03 4.05
N TYR A 82 -3.45 14.56 4.87
CA TYR A 82 -3.71 14.29 6.28
C TYR A 82 -3.96 15.56 7.09
N GLN A 83 -3.34 16.70 6.75
CA GLN A 83 -3.68 17.99 7.37
C GLN A 83 -5.14 18.39 7.10
N TYR A 84 -5.65 18.19 5.85
CA TYR A 84 -7.08 18.37 5.56
C TYR A 84 -7.95 17.39 6.34
N LYS A 85 -7.51 16.14 6.52
CA LYS A 85 -8.25 15.15 7.30
C LYS A 85 -8.42 15.56 8.78
N GLU A 86 -7.41 16.19 9.37
CA GLU A 86 -7.43 16.68 10.74
C GLU A 86 -8.20 18.00 10.87
N HIS A 87 -8.36 18.74 9.78
CA HIS A 87 -9.07 20.01 9.80
C HIS A 87 -10.59 19.80 9.85
N LYS A 88 -11.26 20.36 10.87
CA LYS A 88 -12.67 20.12 11.16
C LYS A 88 -13.60 20.27 9.95
N ASP A 89 -13.39 21.32 9.15
CA ASP A 89 -14.27 21.63 8.02
C ASP A 89 -14.08 20.67 6.84
N PHE A 90 -12.86 20.15 6.65
CA PHE A 90 -12.48 19.27 5.53
C PHE A 90 -12.60 17.78 5.85
N SER A 91 -12.57 17.41 7.12
CA SER A 91 -12.50 15.99 7.57
C SER A 91 -13.64 15.14 7.01
N THR A 92 -14.84 15.68 6.90
CA THR A 92 -16.00 14.98 6.35
C THR A 92 -15.82 14.66 4.87
N ILE A 93 -15.33 15.62 4.09
CA ILE A 93 -15.07 15.44 2.65
C ILE A 93 -13.94 14.42 2.43
N VAL A 94 -12.83 14.58 3.16
CA VAL A 94 -11.69 13.65 3.08
C VAL A 94 -12.13 12.22 3.40
N THR A 95 -12.89 12.02 4.48
CA THR A 95 -13.40 10.70 4.86
C THR A 95 -14.31 10.12 3.77
N ARG A 96 -15.21 10.92 3.21
CA ARG A 96 -16.10 10.48 2.13
C ARG A 96 -15.32 10.06 0.87
N VAL A 97 -14.31 10.82 0.49
CA VAL A 97 -13.44 10.51 -0.64
C VAL A 97 -12.69 9.18 -0.42
N GLU A 98 -12.13 8.98 0.78
CA GLU A 98 -11.45 7.72 1.13
C GLU A 98 -12.43 6.54 1.08
N GLN A 99 -13.66 6.71 1.54
CA GLN A 99 -14.70 5.68 1.47
C GLN A 99 -15.08 5.33 0.03
N ILE A 100 -15.23 6.32 -0.85
CA ILE A 100 -15.52 6.10 -2.27
C ILE A 100 -14.41 5.27 -2.92
N ILE A 101 -13.15 5.64 -2.68
CA ILE A 101 -11.99 4.91 -3.20
C ILE A 101 -11.95 3.48 -2.67
N TYR A 102 -12.19 3.28 -1.37
CA TYR A 102 -12.26 1.96 -0.75
C TYR A 102 -13.37 1.10 -1.39
N THR A 103 -14.58 1.65 -1.47
CA THR A 103 -15.76 0.94 -1.97
C THR A 103 -15.57 0.52 -3.43
N GLN A 104 -15.12 1.43 -4.29
CA GLN A 104 -14.88 1.12 -5.69
C GLN A 104 -13.87 -0.04 -5.87
N LYS A 105 -12.77 -0.01 -5.12
CA LYS A 105 -11.76 -1.07 -5.15
C LYS A 105 -12.33 -2.40 -4.68
N PHE A 106 -13.03 -2.39 -3.54
CA PHE A 106 -13.60 -3.59 -2.95
C PHE A 106 -14.64 -4.24 -3.87
N GLU A 107 -15.61 -3.47 -4.33
CA GLU A 107 -16.70 -3.97 -5.21
C GLU A 107 -16.14 -4.52 -6.52
N ARG A 108 -15.23 -3.81 -7.18
CA ARG A 108 -14.62 -4.26 -8.43
C ARG A 108 -13.74 -5.50 -8.25
N ALA A 109 -13.08 -5.65 -7.12
CA ALA A 109 -12.35 -6.87 -6.78
C ALA A 109 -13.29 -8.05 -6.50
N ALA A 110 -14.42 -7.79 -5.80
CA ALA A 110 -15.42 -8.80 -5.47
C ALA A 110 -16.09 -9.41 -6.72
N VAL A 111 -16.33 -8.61 -7.77
CA VAL A 111 -16.87 -9.09 -9.03
C VAL A 111 -15.80 -9.57 -10.03
N GLY A 112 -14.53 -9.61 -9.63
CA GLY A 112 -13.43 -10.10 -10.48
C GLY A 112 -12.97 -9.12 -11.56
N ALA A 113 -13.42 -7.86 -11.55
CA ALA A 113 -12.96 -6.83 -12.48
C ALA A 113 -11.51 -6.40 -12.18
N TYR A 114 -11.10 -6.43 -10.93
CA TYR A 114 -9.73 -6.17 -10.48
C TYR A 114 -9.08 -7.44 -9.92
N ASN A 115 -7.74 -7.43 -9.87
CA ASN A 115 -7.01 -8.50 -9.21
C ASN A 115 -7.25 -8.44 -7.69
N SER A 116 -8.01 -9.42 -7.17
CA SER A 116 -8.42 -9.46 -5.76
C SER A 116 -7.24 -9.51 -4.79
N ASN A 117 -6.14 -10.20 -5.12
CA ASN A 117 -4.96 -10.29 -4.26
C ASN A 117 -4.23 -8.95 -4.13
N ILE A 118 -4.14 -8.18 -5.23
CA ILE A 118 -3.53 -6.85 -5.21
C ILE A 118 -4.39 -5.90 -4.38
N ILE A 119 -5.71 -5.92 -4.61
CA ILE A 119 -6.64 -5.03 -3.90
C ILE A 119 -6.72 -5.40 -2.41
N ALA A 120 -6.76 -6.69 -2.06
CA ALA A 120 -6.75 -7.11 -0.66
C ALA A 120 -5.53 -6.59 0.10
N ARG A 121 -4.33 -6.65 -0.51
CA ARG A 121 -3.11 -6.10 0.07
C ARG A 121 -3.14 -4.58 0.19
N ASP A 122 -3.64 -3.88 -0.84
CA ASP A 122 -3.78 -2.43 -0.84
C ASP A 122 -4.78 -1.94 0.21
N LEU A 123 -5.88 -2.66 0.41
CA LEU A 123 -6.89 -2.39 1.43
C LEU A 123 -6.49 -2.87 2.84
N GLY A 124 -5.35 -3.58 2.97
CA GLY A 124 -4.88 -4.12 4.24
C GLY A 124 -5.72 -5.27 4.79
N LEU A 125 -6.48 -5.96 3.93
CA LEU A 125 -7.23 -7.15 4.32
C LEU A 125 -6.26 -8.29 4.60
N LYS A 126 -6.41 -8.92 5.76
CA LYS A 126 -5.57 -10.06 6.16
C LYS A 126 -6.26 -11.35 5.75
N ASP A 127 -5.56 -12.21 5.04
CA ASP A 127 -5.95 -13.61 4.92
C ASP A 127 -5.78 -14.26 6.31
N GLN A 128 -6.89 -14.52 6.97
CA GLN A 128 -6.87 -15.39 8.14
C GLN A 128 -6.76 -16.83 7.63
N GLN A 129 -5.55 -17.27 7.32
CA GLN A 129 -5.29 -18.70 7.23
C GLN A 129 -5.26 -19.24 8.67
N ASP A 130 -6.34 -19.89 9.06
CA ASP A 130 -6.33 -20.75 10.23
C ASP A 130 -5.48 -21.99 9.89
N ILE A 131 -4.19 -21.91 10.23
CA ILE A 131 -3.35 -23.10 10.25
C ILE A 131 -3.82 -23.86 11.49
N THR A 132 -4.77 -24.78 11.30
CA THR A 132 -5.37 -25.59 12.35
C THR A 132 -4.30 -26.42 13.03
N THR A 133 -3.72 -25.88 14.08
CA THR A 133 -2.92 -26.60 15.09
C THR A 133 -3.82 -27.09 16.23
N GLY A 134 -5.16 -27.15 16.01
CA GLY A 134 -6.13 -27.58 17.04
C GLY A 134 -6.12 -26.64 18.25
N ASP A 135 -6.24 -25.30 18.02
CA ASP A 135 -6.21 -24.27 19.05
C ASP A 135 -4.93 -24.17 19.91
N LYS A 136 -3.85 -24.83 19.49
CA LYS A 136 -2.57 -24.72 20.19
C LYS A 136 -1.69 -23.70 19.52
N PRO A 137 -1.10 -22.75 20.27
CA PRO A 137 -0.15 -21.82 19.72
C PRO A 137 1.07 -22.58 19.18
N ILE A 138 1.52 -22.25 17.95
CA ILE A 138 2.79 -22.76 17.41
C ILE A 138 3.91 -22.08 18.21
N THR A 139 4.44 -22.75 19.20
CA THR A 139 5.69 -22.35 19.85
C THR A 139 6.84 -22.90 19.01
N PRO A 140 7.69 -22.08 18.40
CA PRO A 140 8.87 -22.58 17.72
C PRO A 140 9.80 -23.19 18.76
N GLU A 141 10.00 -24.51 18.70
CA GLU A 141 10.99 -25.20 19.52
C GLU A 141 12.36 -24.97 18.86
N ILE A 142 13.16 -24.10 19.45
CA ILE A 142 14.52 -23.87 18.99
C ILE A 142 15.37 -25.04 19.52
N ILE A 143 15.60 -26.04 18.70
CA ILE A 143 16.56 -27.11 19.01
C ILE A 143 17.96 -26.58 18.75
N ILE A 144 18.64 -26.13 19.79
CA ILE A 144 20.07 -25.78 19.74
C ILE A 144 20.86 -27.09 19.84
N ASN A 145 21.22 -27.66 18.70
CA ASN A 145 22.19 -28.73 18.66
C ASN A 145 23.57 -28.14 18.98
N HIS A 146 24.01 -28.27 20.22
CA HIS A 146 25.40 -28.08 20.56
C HIS A 146 26.21 -29.19 19.87
N MET A 147 26.81 -28.88 18.73
CA MET A 147 27.91 -29.70 18.24
C MET A 147 29.03 -29.61 19.27
N ASN A 148 29.18 -30.71 20.01
CA ASN A 148 30.28 -30.89 20.92
C ASN A 148 31.54 -31.08 20.06
N THR A 149 32.15 -29.95 19.62
CA THR A 149 33.50 -29.98 19.08
C THR A 149 34.41 -30.26 20.25
N GLY A 150 34.74 -31.56 20.43
CA GLY A 150 35.69 -31.98 21.43
C GLY A 150 37.06 -31.36 21.21
N VAL A 151 37.22 -30.15 21.65
CA VAL A 151 38.57 -29.56 21.90
C VAL A 151 38.84 -29.74 23.37
N ASP A 152 39.54 -30.84 23.69
CA ASP A 152 40.19 -30.99 25.01
C ASP A 152 41.23 -29.88 25.16
N LEU A 153 40.89 -28.85 25.87
CA LEU A 153 41.85 -27.91 26.39
C LEU A 153 42.56 -28.61 27.55
N LYS A 154 43.69 -29.25 27.24
CA LYS A 154 44.63 -29.68 28.31
C LYS A 154 45.13 -28.41 28.98
N ASN A 155 44.78 -28.26 30.24
CA ASN A 155 45.40 -27.29 31.13
C ASN A 155 46.87 -27.77 31.38
N ASP A 156 47.79 -27.13 30.73
CA ASP A 156 49.21 -27.17 31.12
C ASP A 156 49.34 -26.27 32.35
N GLU A 157 49.13 -26.86 33.54
CA GLU A 157 49.59 -26.27 34.80
C GLU A 157 51.12 -26.34 34.81
N ALA A 158 51.75 -25.25 34.57
CA ALA A 158 53.19 -25.09 34.80
C ALA A 158 53.42 -24.93 36.30
N ASP A 159 53.97 -25.99 36.90
CA ASP A 159 54.53 -25.97 38.22
C ASP A 159 55.66 -24.86 38.27
N VAL A 160 55.45 -23.87 39.07
CA VAL A 160 56.50 -22.95 39.46
C VAL A 160 56.89 -23.32 40.89
N ASP A 161 57.83 -24.25 40.95
CA ASP A 161 58.51 -24.56 42.20
C ASP A 161 59.28 -23.31 42.74
N GLY A 162 58.90 -22.96 43.96
CA GLY A 162 59.58 -21.94 44.72
C GLY A 162 60.90 -22.47 45.30
N GLU A 163 61.99 -21.78 45.04
CA GLU A 163 63.22 -21.97 45.75
C GLU A 163 63.41 -20.79 46.69
N GLN A 164 63.27 -21.09 47.98
CA GLN A 164 63.80 -20.26 49.09
C GLN A 164 65.24 -20.58 49.23
N GLY A 165 66.11 -19.59 49.40
CA GLY A 165 67.48 -19.78 49.72
C GLY A 165 68.18 -18.49 50.21
N ALA A 166 68.37 -18.42 51.57
CA ALA A 166 69.32 -17.68 52.35
C ALA A 166 69.43 -16.16 52.25
#